data_0c78c50404f67a39a2187a38662cd043
#
_entry.id   0c78c50404f67a39a2187a38662cd043
#
_cell.length_a   1.000
_cell.length_b   1.000
_cell.length_c   1.000
_cell.angle_alpha   90.00
_cell.angle_beta   90.00
_cell.angle_gamma   90.00
#
_symmetry.space_group_name_H-M   'P 1'
#
loop_
_entity.id
_entity.type
_entity.pdbx_description
1 polymer ?
#
loop_
_entity_poly.entity_id
_entity_poly.type
_entity_poly.pdbx_seq_one_letter_code
_entity_poly.pdbx_strand_id
1 'polypeptide(L)'
;LEATDGRAMTGLMLTYPVHQACDILFCKANIVPVGQDQLPHIEQTRLIAQRFDKRYGRVDPKRAVFPRPDALLSETPLLLGTDGTKMSKSRGNTIELAMTADETAKILKRAKTDSDRHITFDPENRPEVANLLTLASLATGEDPVAIAERIGDGGGGALKATVTEALNEMLAPIRARRAELAADPGYLLSILRQGNEKANERAEKTLNEVREAMHMVY
;
A
#
# COMPACT_ATOMS: atom_id res chain seq x y z
N LEU A 1 7.23 -23.36 0.42
CA LEU A 1 7.67 -23.60 1.81
C LEU A 1 8.25 -22.32 2.44
N GLU A 2 8.97 -21.48 1.69
CA GLU A 2 9.48 -20.18 2.18
C GLU A 2 8.34 -19.21 2.58
N ALA A 3 7.24 -19.20 1.85
CA ALA A 3 6.08 -18.32 2.15
C ALA A 3 5.34 -18.67 3.44
N THR A 4 5.61 -19.82 4.03
CA THR A 4 4.90 -20.32 5.24
C THR A 4 5.78 -20.38 6.48
N ASP A 5 7.06 -19.98 6.42
CA ASP A 5 8.06 -20.15 7.48
C ASP A 5 8.06 -21.58 8.05
N GLY A 6 7.90 -22.60 7.19
CA GLY A 6 7.82 -24.00 7.57
C GLY A 6 6.47 -24.46 8.19
N ARG A 7 5.46 -23.59 8.25
CA ARG A 7 4.12 -23.96 8.71
C ARG A 7 3.33 -24.70 7.63
N ALA A 8 2.34 -25.48 8.04
CA ALA A 8 1.44 -26.14 7.09
C ALA A 8 0.67 -25.10 6.26
N MET A 9 0.66 -25.28 4.95
CA MET A 9 -0.11 -24.42 4.04
C MET A 9 -1.61 -24.68 4.25
N THR A 10 -2.37 -23.63 4.54
CA THR A 10 -3.83 -23.70 4.65
C THR A 10 -4.49 -23.60 3.27
N GLY A 11 -5.72 -24.10 3.15
CA GLY A 11 -6.50 -23.91 1.90
C GLY A 11 -6.67 -22.44 1.54
N LEU A 12 -6.83 -21.55 2.51
CA LEU A 12 -6.91 -20.10 2.29
C LEU A 12 -5.61 -19.55 1.67
N MET A 13 -4.44 -19.98 2.17
CA MET A 13 -3.16 -19.56 1.61
C MET A 13 -2.96 -20.04 0.16
N LEU A 14 -3.58 -21.15 -0.21
CA LEU A 14 -3.52 -21.66 -1.57
C LEU A 14 -4.45 -20.90 -2.52
N THR A 15 -5.61 -20.46 -2.02
CA THR A 15 -6.68 -19.90 -2.87
C THR A 15 -6.74 -18.38 -2.91
N TYR A 16 -6.20 -17.66 -1.90
CA TYR A 16 -6.28 -16.20 -1.87
C TYR A 16 -5.70 -15.49 -3.10
N PRO A 17 -4.65 -15.98 -3.80
CA PRO A 17 -4.15 -15.30 -5.00
C PRO A 17 -5.17 -15.29 -6.14
N VAL A 18 -6.00 -16.36 -6.23
CA VAL A 18 -7.10 -16.43 -7.20
C VAL A 18 -8.21 -15.46 -6.81
N HIS A 19 -8.54 -15.38 -5.52
CA HIS A 19 -9.51 -14.43 -5.00
C HIS A 19 -9.07 -12.97 -5.27
N GLN A 20 -7.80 -12.65 -5.01
CA GLN A 20 -7.22 -11.34 -5.34
C GLN A 20 -7.29 -11.04 -6.84
N ALA A 21 -7.05 -12.03 -7.70
CA ALA A 21 -7.22 -11.86 -9.14
C ALA A 21 -8.67 -11.53 -9.52
N CYS A 22 -9.66 -12.14 -8.86
CA CYS A 22 -11.07 -11.81 -9.07
C CYS A 22 -11.37 -10.35 -8.69
N ASP A 23 -10.82 -9.85 -7.57
CA ASP A 23 -11.00 -8.45 -7.12
C ASP A 23 -10.45 -7.44 -8.14
N ILE A 24 -9.37 -7.79 -8.83
CA ILE A 24 -8.77 -6.94 -9.87
C ILE A 24 -9.56 -7.05 -11.18
N LEU A 25 -9.94 -8.25 -11.58
CA LEU A 25 -10.53 -8.51 -12.89
C LEU A 25 -12.01 -8.13 -12.97
N PHE A 26 -12.80 -8.24 -11.88
CA PHE A 26 -14.22 -7.88 -11.94
C PHE A 26 -14.42 -6.40 -12.28
N CYS A 27 -13.57 -5.52 -11.78
CA CYS A 27 -13.61 -4.09 -12.07
C CYS A 27 -12.87 -3.70 -13.34
N LYS A 28 -12.23 -4.67 -14.04
CA LYS A 28 -11.42 -4.46 -15.25
C LYS A 28 -10.31 -3.43 -15.04
N ALA A 29 -9.59 -3.54 -13.92
CA ALA A 29 -8.49 -2.63 -13.61
C ALA A 29 -7.36 -2.76 -14.64
N ASN A 30 -6.87 -1.63 -15.16
CA ASN A 30 -5.71 -1.56 -16.04
C ASN A 30 -4.41 -1.36 -15.25
N ILE A 31 -4.49 -0.62 -14.13
CA ILE A 31 -3.36 -0.27 -13.27
C ILE A 31 -3.76 -0.58 -11.83
N VAL A 32 -2.87 -1.25 -11.10
CA VAL A 32 -3.08 -1.63 -9.70
C VAL A 32 -1.92 -1.09 -8.87
N PRO A 33 -2.16 -0.09 -8.00
CA PRO A 33 -1.15 0.36 -7.05
C PRO A 33 -0.85 -0.74 -6.03
N VAL A 34 0.41 -1.18 -5.97
CA VAL A 34 0.83 -2.30 -5.12
C VAL A 34 2.22 -2.11 -4.56
N GLY A 35 2.53 -2.79 -3.45
CA GLY A 35 3.90 -2.97 -3.00
C GLY A 35 4.65 -4.00 -3.85
N GLN A 36 5.98 -3.99 -3.78
CA GLN A 36 6.85 -4.87 -4.56
C GLN A 36 6.58 -6.37 -4.30
N ASP A 37 6.17 -6.72 -3.09
CA ASP A 37 5.80 -8.08 -2.69
C ASP A 37 4.54 -8.61 -3.38
N GLN A 38 3.73 -7.73 -3.99
CA GLN A 38 2.51 -8.09 -4.72
C GLN A 38 2.72 -8.34 -6.23
N LEU A 39 3.90 -8.08 -6.76
CA LEU A 39 4.19 -8.30 -8.20
C LEU A 39 3.88 -9.72 -8.69
N PRO A 40 4.19 -10.80 -7.93
CA PRO A 40 3.82 -12.16 -8.34
C PRO A 40 2.31 -12.37 -8.47
N HIS A 41 1.50 -11.69 -7.65
CA HIS A 41 0.03 -11.79 -7.71
C HIS A 41 -0.54 -11.03 -8.90
N ILE A 42 0.05 -9.90 -9.27
CA ILE A 42 -0.32 -9.17 -10.49
C ILE A 42 0.00 -10.03 -11.72
N GLU A 43 1.17 -10.65 -11.77
CA GLU A 43 1.53 -11.55 -12.89
C GLU A 43 0.58 -12.75 -12.95
N GLN A 44 0.23 -13.35 -11.83
CA GLN A 44 -0.76 -14.42 -11.78
C GLN A 44 -2.13 -13.96 -12.30
N THR A 45 -2.54 -12.75 -11.95
CA THR A 45 -3.80 -12.15 -12.46
C THR A 45 -3.76 -12.01 -13.99
N ARG A 46 -2.63 -11.54 -14.55
CA ARG A 46 -2.42 -11.45 -16.01
C ARG A 46 -2.51 -12.81 -16.69
N LEU A 47 -1.89 -13.83 -16.09
CA LEU A 47 -1.95 -15.20 -16.59
C LEU A 47 -3.37 -15.77 -16.57
N ILE A 48 -4.14 -15.52 -15.51
CA ILE A 48 -5.55 -15.94 -15.41
C ILE A 48 -6.37 -15.28 -16.51
N ALA A 49 -6.26 -13.96 -16.68
CA ALA A 49 -6.93 -13.22 -17.74
C ALA A 49 -6.58 -13.76 -19.13
N GLN A 50 -5.28 -13.98 -19.40
CA GLN A 50 -4.81 -14.52 -20.67
C GLN A 50 -5.33 -15.93 -20.94
N ARG A 51 -5.28 -16.81 -19.94
CA ARG A 51 -5.77 -18.20 -20.08
C ARG A 51 -7.26 -18.25 -20.34
N PHE A 52 -8.03 -17.38 -19.69
CA PHE A 52 -9.46 -17.26 -19.92
C PHE A 52 -9.75 -16.86 -21.35
N ASP A 53 -9.17 -15.75 -21.83
CA ASP A 53 -9.40 -15.25 -23.18
C ASP A 53 -8.96 -16.27 -24.26
N LYS A 54 -7.83 -16.95 -24.03
CA LYS A 54 -7.35 -18.01 -24.93
C LYS A 54 -8.31 -19.19 -24.97
N ARG A 55 -8.81 -19.63 -23.81
CA ARG A 55 -9.71 -20.79 -23.71
C ARG A 55 -11.04 -20.55 -24.38
N TYR A 56 -11.58 -19.34 -24.30
CA TYR A 56 -12.89 -18.98 -24.81
C TYR A 56 -12.86 -18.17 -26.12
N GLY A 57 -11.75 -18.27 -26.88
CA GLY A 57 -11.64 -17.68 -28.23
C GLY A 57 -11.62 -16.15 -28.26
N ARG A 58 -11.26 -15.49 -27.15
CA ARG A 58 -11.19 -14.02 -27.02
C ARG A 58 -9.73 -13.50 -27.17
N VAL A 59 -8.98 -14.09 -28.12
CA VAL A 59 -7.54 -13.79 -28.29
C VAL A 59 -7.28 -12.40 -28.89
N ASP A 60 -8.23 -11.89 -29.68
CA ASP A 60 -8.19 -10.52 -30.19
C ASP A 60 -8.35 -9.54 -29.01
N PRO A 61 -7.40 -8.60 -28.78
CA PRO A 61 -7.49 -7.63 -27.69
C PRO A 61 -8.79 -6.80 -27.66
N LYS A 62 -9.41 -6.58 -28.84
CA LYS A 62 -10.69 -5.87 -28.94
C LYS A 62 -11.89 -6.71 -28.45
N ARG A 63 -11.71 -8.01 -28.33
CA ARG A 63 -12.72 -8.99 -27.90
C ARG A 63 -12.39 -9.62 -26.56
N ALA A 64 -11.25 -9.31 -25.98
CA ALA A 64 -10.84 -9.81 -24.67
C ALA A 64 -11.85 -9.37 -23.59
N VAL A 65 -12.20 -10.30 -22.69
CA VAL A 65 -13.07 -10.01 -21.56
C VAL A 65 -12.31 -9.22 -20.49
N PHE A 66 -11.04 -9.57 -20.29
CA PHE A 66 -10.23 -8.98 -19.24
C PHE A 66 -9.06 -8.16 -19.79
N PRO A 67 -8.78 -6.97 -19.22
CA PRO A 67 -7.52 -6.28 -19.47
C PRO A 67 -6.33 -7.05 -18.89
N ARG A 68 -5.13 -6.64 -19.27
CA ARG A 68 -3.88 -7.09 -18.66
C ARG A 68 -3.44 -6.02 -17.65
N PRO A 69 -3.69 -6.17 -16.35
CA PRO A 69 -3.36 -5.15 -15.37
C PRO A 69 -1.84 -4.98 -15.25
N ASP A 70 -1.42 -3.74 -15.11
CA ASP A 70 -0.05 -3.37 -14.77
C ASP A 70 0.06 -2.95 -13.30
N ALA A 71 1.21 -3.26 -12.69
CA ALA A 71 1.50 -2.80 -11.34
C ALA A 71 1.99 -1.35 -11.37
N LEU A 72 1.47 -0.53 -10.45
CA LEU A 72 2.02 0.79 -10.17
C LEU A 72 2.76 0.72 -8.83
N LEU A 73 4.07 0.80 -8.87
CA LEU A 73 4.92 0.85 -7.68
C LEU A 73 5.15 2.30 -7.24
N SER A 74 5.24 2.51 -5.94
CA SER A 74 5.75 3.76 -5.37
C SER A 74 7.25 3.89 -5.66
N GLU A 75 7.73 5.12 -5.76
CA GLU A 75 9.17 5.44 -5.80
C GLU A 75 9.89 4.96 -4.51
N THR A 76 9.14 4.85 -3.42
CA THR A 76 9.61 4.30 -2.13
C THR A 76 8.82 3.04 -1.79
N PRO A 77 9.16 1.89 -2.41
CA PRO A 77 8.36 0.67 -2.29
C PRO A 77 8.47 -0.02 -0.93
N LEU A 78 9.46 0.35 -0.12
CA LEU A 78 9.71 -0.22 1.20
C LEU A 78 10.03 0.88 2.21
N LEU A 79 9.28 0.91 3.31
CA LEU A 79 9.58 1.69 4.50
C LEU A 79 9.83 0.74 5.68
N LEU A 80 10.86 1.02 6.45
CA LEU A 80 11.14 0.29 7.68
C LEU A 80 10.23 0.79 8.81
N GLY A 81 9.97 -0.07 9.77
CA GLY A 81 9.38 0.31 11.03
C GLY A 81 10.31 1.22 11.85
N THR A 82 9.78 1.84 12.88
CA THR A 82 10.53 2.76 13.75
C THR A 82 11.68 2.09 14.52
N ASP A 83 11.70 0.77 14.57
CA ASP A 83 12.77 -0.07 15.15
C ASP A 83 13.85 -0.51 14.12
N GLY A 84 13.75 -0.05 12.87
CA GLY A 84 14.65 -0.40 11.78
C GLY A 84 14.39 -1.77 11.16
N THR A 85 13.36 -2.48 11.58
CA THR A 85 12.96 -3.78 11.00
C THR A 85 11.78 -3.64 10.05
N LYS A 86 11.33 -4.76 9.44
CA LYS A 86 10.12 -4.77 8.60
C LYS A 86 8.93 -4.21 9.38
N MET A 87 8.27 -3.21 8.80
CA MET A 87 7.07 -2.60 9.37
C MET A 87 5.95 -3.63 9.56
N SER A 88 5.37 -3.69 10.76
CA SER A 88 4.27 -4.60 11.07
C SER A 88 3.43 -4.11 12.25
N LYS A 89 2.10 -4.16 12.13
CA LYS A 89 1.19 -3.82 13.23
C LYS A 89 1.42 -4.68 14.47
N SER A 90 1.72 -5.98 14.28
CA SER A 90 1.98 -6.91 15.39
C SER A 90 3.24 -6.59 16.18
N ARG A 91 4.18 -5.84 15.60
CA ARG A 91 5.41 -5.38 16.26
C ARG A 91 5.27 -4.02 16.94
N GLY A 92 4.20 -3.28 16.66
CA GLY A 92 4.00 -1.94 17.20
C GLY A 92 5.04 -0.91 16.71
N ASN A 93 5.67 -1.16 15.56
CA ASN A 93 6.71 -0.32 14.94
C ASN A 93 6.19 0.53 13.77
N THR A 94 4.85 0.62 13.62
CA THR A 94 4.18 1.38 12.56
C THR A 94 3.83 2.78 13.02
N ILE A 95 3.80 3.74 12.07
CA ILE A 95 3.16 5.05 12.25
C ILE A 95 1.81 4.96 11.54
N GLU A 96 0.72 4.90 12.31
CA GLU A 96 -0.61 4.78 11.75
C GLU A 96 -1.19 6.17 11.43
N LEU A 97 -1.90 6.27 10.30
CA LEU A 97 -2.55 7.52 9.87
C LEU A 97 -3.60 8.02 10.89
N ALA A 98 -4.17 7.11 11.67
CA ALA A 98 -5.15 7.41 12.71
C ALA A 98 -4.55 7.90 14.04
N MET A 99 -3.23 7.79 14.22
CA MET A 99 -2.56 8.27 15.44
C MET A 99 -2.71 9.78 15.60
N THR A 100 -2.83 10.22 16.85
CA THR A 100 -2.76 11.64 17.20
C THR A 100 -1.35 12.20 16.98
N ALA A 101 -1.21 13.52 16.98
CA ALA A 101 0.08 14.17 16.87
C ALA A 101 1.04 13.77 18.01
N ASP A 102 0.51 13.62 19.22
CA ASP A 102 1.28 13.21 20.40
C ASP A 102 1.73 11.75 20.34
N GLU A 103 0.86 10.85 19.85
CA GLU A 103 1.21 9.44 19.66
C GLU A 103 2.29 9.29 18.58
N THR A 104 2.19 10.05 17.48
CA THR A 104 3.21 10.09 16.44
C THR A 104 4.55 10.60 16.97
N ALA A 105 4.53 11.70 17.75
CA ALA A 105 5.73 12.23 18.39
C ALA A 105 6.36 11.22 19.35
N LYS A 106 5.53 10.54 20.14
CA LYS A 106 5.98 9.54 21.12
C LYS A 106 6.65 8.34 20.48
N ILE A 107 6.12 7.85 19.36
CA ILE A 107 6.70 6.70 18.65
C ILE A 107 7.99 7.09 17.93
N LEU A 108 8.04 8.26 17.29
CA LEU A 108 9.23 8.78 16.62
C LEU A 108 10.35 9.10 17.60
N LYS A 109 10.04 9.58 18.79
CA LYS A 109 11.06 9.79 19.85
C LYS A 109 11.82 8.52 20.18
N ARG A 110 11.18 7.35 20.07
CA ARG A 110 11.77 6.03 20.33
C ARG A 110 12.36 5.37 19.08
N ALA A 111 12.19 5.98 17.90
CA ALA A 111 12.71 5.43 16.66
C ALA A 111 14.21 5.19 16.76
N LYS A 112 14.67 4.09 16.15
CA LYS A 112 16.07 3.72 16.16
C LYS A 112 16.89 4.67 15.30
N THR A 113 18.04 5.08 15.81
CA THR A 113 19.08 5.84 15.11
C THR A 113 20.43 5.36 15.60
N ASP A 114 21.47 5.59 14.83
CA ASP A 114 22.84 5.36 15.27
C ASP A 114 23.36 6.47 16.22
N SER A 115 24.62 6.41 16.60
CA SER A 115 25.28 7.35 17.52
C SER A 115 25.96 8.53 16.83
N ASP A 116 26.01 8.55 15.49
CA ASP A 116 26.65 9.62 14.75
C ASP A 116 25.79 10.88 14.80
N ARG A 117 26.41 11.99 15.17
CA ARG A 117 25.73 13.29 15.27
C ARG A 117 25.54 13.96 13.92
N HIS A 118 26.45 13.71 12.98
CA HIS A 118 26.32 14.26 11.64
C HIS A 118 25.30 13.46 10.83
N ILE A 119 24.19 14.09 10.43
CA ILE A 119 23.12 13.42 9.72
C ILE A 119 23.43 13.39 8.23
N THR A 120 23.47 12.18 7.66
CA THR A 120 23.66 11.93 6.23
C THR A 120 22.63 10.95 5.71
N PHE A 121 22.27 11.07 4.44
CA PHE A 121 21.40 10.10 3.77
C PHE A 121 22.25 9.00 3.16
N ASP A 122 22.35 7.87 3.87
CA ASP A 122 23.10 6.69 3.46
C ASP A 122 22.27 5.42 3.75
N PRO A 123 21.46 4.97 2.77
CA PRO A 123 20.61 3.79 2.95
C PRO A 123 21.36 2.48 3.19
N GLU A 124 22.62 2.37 2.73
CA GLU A 124 23.41 1.14 2.86
C GLU A 124 24.03 0.99 4.26
N ASN A 125 24.63 2.06 4.78
CA ASN A 125 25.37 2.01 6.04
C ASN A 125 24.56 2.54 7.24
N ARG A 126 23.53 3.37 6.98
CA ARG A 126 22.69 4.02 8.00
C ARG A 126 21.19 3.87 7.71
N PRO A 127 20.69 2.63 7.51
CA PRO A 127 19.33 2.39 7.01
C PRO A 127 18.23 3.01 7.90
N GLU A 128 18.40 3.04 9.23
CA GLU A 128 17.41 3.63 10.12
C GLU A 128 17.34 5.15 10.01
N VAL A 129 18.49 5.83 9.88
CA VAL A 129 18.58 7.27 9.67
C VAL A 129 18.02 7.63 8.29
N ALA A 130 18.43 6.88 7.25
CA ALA A 130 17.92 7.07 5.90
C ALA A 130 16.41 6.86 5.81
N ASN A 131 15.85 5.86 6.51
CA ASN A 131 14.41 5.64 6.59
C ASN A 131 13.66 6.84 7.21
N LEU A 132 14.20 7.42 8.27
CA LEU A 132 13.60 8.61 8.87
C LEU A 132 13.67 9.84 7.94
N LEU A 133 14.78 10.03 7.24
CA LEU A 133 14.90 11.08 6.22
C LEU A 133 13.95 10.86 5.05
N THR A 134 13.77 9.61 4.61
CA THR A 134 12.78 9.24 3.58
C THR A 134 11.36 9.57 4.03
N LEU A 135 11.00 9.32 5.29
CA LEU A 135 9.69 9.69 5.85
C LEU A 135 9.48 11.21 5.82
N ALA A 136 10.49 12.00 6.21
CA ALA A 136 10.41 13.45 6.11
C ALA A 136 10.29 13.93 4.66
N SER A 137 11.07 13.35 3.75
CA SER A 137 11.02 13.62 2.31
C SER A 137 9.63 13.36 1.72
N LEU A 138 9.03 12.21 2.04
CA LEU A 138 7.66 11.87 1.61
C LEU A 138 6.61 12.84 2.15
N ALA A 139 6.81 13.37 3.36
CA ALA A 139 5.87 14.29 3.98
C ALA A 139 5.97 15.71 3.41
N THR A 140 7.19 16.17 3.07
CA THR A 140 7.45 17.56 2.63
C THR A 140 7.60 17.70 1.13
N GLY A 141 7.93 16.61 0.41
CA GLY A 141 8.36 16.66 -0.99
C GLY A 141 9.81 17.15 -1.20
N GLU A 142 10.56 17.37 -0.13
CA GLU A 142 11.95 17.83 -0.16
C GLU A 142 12.91 16.66 -0.33
N ASP A 143 14.03 16.86 -1.02
CA ASP A 143 15.08 15.85 -1.18
C ASP A 143 15.65 15.40 0.18
N PRO A 144 15.76 14.08 0.47
CA PRO A 144 16.25 13.59 1.75
C PRO A 144 17.70 14.01 2.03
N VAL A 145 18.52 14.22 1.01
CA VAL A 145 19.90 14.75 1.17
C VAL A 145 19.87 16.20 1.65
N ALA A 146 19.00 17.04 1.06
CA ALA A 146 18.84 18.44 1.49
C ALA A 146 18.33 18.54 2.92
N ILE A 147 17.40 17.64 3.33
CA ILE A 147 16.94 17.55 4.73
C ILE A 147 18.10 17.18 5.65
N ALA A 148 18.92 16.22 5.26
CA ALA A 148 20.07 15.77 6.05
C ALA A 148 21.10 16.90 6.24
N GLU A 149 21.45 17.61 5.16
CA GLU A 149 22.37 18.77 5.18
C GLU A 149 21.87 19.88 6.10
N ARG A 150 20.56 20.17 6.07
CA ARG A 150 19.94 21.19 6.94
C ARG A 150 20.00 20.80 8.43
N ILE A 151 19.91 19.51 8.76
CA ILE A 151 20.04 19.01 10.12
C ILE A 151 21.52 19.03 10.56
N GLY A 152 22.43 18.66 9.68
CA GLY A 152 23.89 18.67 9.92
C GLY A 152 24.26 17.92 11.19
N ASP A 153 24.94 18.60 12.12
CA ASP A 153 25.44 18.04 13.39
C ASP A 153 24.38 18.00 14.52
N GLY A 154 23.12 18.23 14.18
CA GLY A 154 22.01 18.22 15.15
C GLY A 154 21.72 16.86 15.78
N GLY A 155 22.21 15.79 15.17
CA GLY A 155 22.10 14.42 15.66
C GLY A 155 20.68 13.83 15.56
N GLY A 156 20.55 12.59 16.06
CA GLY A 156 19.28 11.85 15.99
C GLY A 156 18.09 12.54 16.66
N GLY A 157 18.34 13.39 17.65
CA GLY A 157 17.28 14.20 18.30
C GLY A 157 16.66 15.22 17.36
N ALA A 158 17.49 15.99 16.66
CA ALA A 158 17.03 16.98 15.67
C ALA A 158 16.36 16.27 14.48
N LEU A 159 16.91 15.16 13.98
CA LEU A 159 16.28 14.35 12.94
C LEU A 159 14.87 13.93 13.34
N LYS A 160 14.70 13.33 14.53
CA LYS A 160 13.38 12.89 15.03
C LYS A 160 12.38 14.04 15.17
N ALA A 161 12.84 15.21 15.60
CA ALA A 161 12.01 16.41 15.70
C ALA A 161 11.53 16.86 14.30
N THR A 162 12.43 16.97 13.33
CA THR A 162 12.13 17.31 11.93
C THR A 162 11.12 16.33 11.32
N VAL A 163 11.32 15.02 11.48
CA VAL A 163 10.39 14.00 10.97
C VAL A 163 9.02 14.10 11.64
N THR A 164 9.00 14.36 12.96
CA THR A 164 7.76 14.50 13.71
C THR A 164 6.94 15.71 13.24
N GLU A 165 7.59 16.84 13.03
CA GLU A 165 6.96 18.06 12.52
C GLU A 165 6.39 17.82 11.12
N ALA A 166 7.20 17.33 10.19
CA ALA A 166 6.81 17.06 8.82
C ALA A 166 5.61 16.11 8.72
N LEU A 167 5.66 14.97 9.44
CA LEU A 167 4.55 14.01 9.44
C LEU A 167 3.30 14.55 10.11
N ASN A 168 3.42 15.29 11.21
CA ASN A 168 2.26 15.88 11.87
C ASN A 168 1.60 16.96 11.02
N GLU A 169 2.37 17.76 10.30
CA GLU A 169 1.85 18.77 9.37
C GLU A 169 1.12 18.09 8.19
N MET A 170 1.75 17.10 7.55
CA MET A 170 1.13 16.33 6.47
C MET A 170 -0.16 15.61 6.91
N LEU A 171 -0.18 15.05 8.11
CA LEU A 171 -1.31 14.28 8.62
C LEU A 171 -2.42 15.15 9.25
N ALA A 172 -2.16 16.41 9.59
CA ALA A 172 -3.15 17.28 10.22
C ALA A 172 -4.46 17.39 9.43
N PRO A 173 -4.47 17.71 8.13
CA PRO A 173 -5.70 17.77 7.35
C PRO A 173 -6.41 16.41 7.25
N ILE A 174 -5.66 15.32 7.16
CA ILE A 174 -6.21 13.95 7.11
C ILE A 174 -6.92 13.63 8.42
N ARG A 175 -6.29 13.95 9.56
CA ARG A 175 -6.87 13.74 10.90
C ARG A 175 -8.12 14.59 11.13
N ALA A 176 -8.10 15.85 10.71
CA ALA A 176 -9.25 16.74 10.78
C ALA A 176 -10.43 16.20 9.97
N ARG A 177 -10.18 15.79 8.73
CA ARG A 177 -11.22 15.22 7.87
C ARG A 177 -11.76 13.88 8.40
N ARG A 178 -10.88 13.05 8.97
CA ARG A 178 -11.28 11.81 9.63
C ARG A 178 -12.21 12.07 10.82
N ALA A 179 -11.87 13.05 11.67
CA ALA A 179 -12.70 13.40 12.82
C ALA A 179 -14.08 13.91 12.40
N GLU A 180 -14.15 14.76 11.37
CA GLU A 180 -15.41 15.24 10.80
C GLU A 180 -16.27 14.07 10.29
N LEU A 181 -15.70 13.18 9.47
CA LEU A 181 -16.43 12.05 8.90
C LEU A 181 -16.85 11.03 9.97
N ALA A 182 -16.01 10.81 10.99
CA ALA A 182 -16.33 9.89 12.08
C ALA A 182 -17.49 10.37 12.97
N ALA A 183 -17.79 11.67 12.95
CA ALA A 183 -18.91 12.24 13.68
C ALA A 183 -20.28 11.92 13.04
N ASP A 184 -20.30 11.46 11.78
CA ASP A 184 -21.54 11.10 11.05
C ASP A 184 -21.48 9.66 10.52
N PRO A 185 -21.78 8.65 11.36
CA PRO A 185 -21.85 7.26 10.93
C PRO A 185 -22.92 6.99 9.85
N GLY A 186 -24.00 7.78 9.84
CA GLY A 186 -25.07 7.68 8.86
C GLY A 186 -24.56 8.02 7.45
N TYR A 187 -23.79 9.10 7.34
CA TYR A 187 -23.13 9.47 6.10
C TYR A 187 -22.15 8.37 5.62
N LEU A 188 -21.32 7.86 6.51
CA LEU A 188 -20.37 6.78 6.17
C LEU A 188 -21.10 5.53 5.64
N LEU A 189 -22.19 5.12 6.29
CA LEU A 189 -23.00 3.99 5.83
C LEU A 189 -23.66 4.27 4.47
N SER A 190 -24.08 5.50 4.21
CA SER A 190 -24.65 5.88 2.91
C SER A 190 -23.61 5.77 1.79
N ILE A 191 -22.38 6.20 2.03
CA ILE A 191 -21.26 6.06 1.07
C ILE A 191 -20.95 4.59 0.79
N LEU A 192 -20.92 3.74 1.83
CA LEU A 192 -20.69 2.30 1.67
C LEU A 192 -21.82 1.64 0.84
N ARG A 193 -23.08 1.99 1.08
CA ARG A 193 -24.23 1.47 0.30
C ARG A 193 -24.14 1.86 -1.17
N GLN A 194 -23.91 3.14 -1.45
CA GLN A 194 -23.72 3.63 -2.82
C GLN A 194 -22.52 2.98 -3.52
N GLY A 195 -21.43 2.80 -2.78
CA GLY A 195 -20.24 2.11 -3.28
C GLY A 195 -20.52 0.64 -3.63
N ASN A 196 -21.27 -0.07 -2.78
CA ASN A 196 -21.68 -1.45 -3.00
C ASN A 196 -22.59 -1.58 -4.25
N GLU A 197 -23.56 -0.67 -4.43
CA GLU A 197 -24.43 -0.65 -5.61
C GLU A 197 -23.60 -0.52 -6.89
N LYS A 198 -22.69 0.46 -6.97
CA LYS A 198 -21.81 0.67 -8.11
C LYS A 198 -20.86 -0.51 -8.38
N ALA A 199 -20.33 -1.11 -7.31
CA ALA A 199 -19.45 -2.26 -7.42
C ALA A 199 -20.20 -3.49 -7.94
N ASN A 200 -21.42 -3.73 -7.43
CA ASN A 200 -22.28 -4.82 -7.87
C ASN A 200 -22.71 -4.67 -9.34
N GLU A 201 -23.13 -3.48 -9.77
CA GLU A 201 -23.45 -3.22 -11.19
C GLU A 201 -22.26 -3.58 -12.10
N ARG A 202 -21.05 -3.18 -11.70
CA ARG A 202 -19.84 -3.48 -12.46
C ARG A 202 -19.49 -4.96 -12.46
N ALA A 203 -19.63 -5.60 -11.31
CA ALA A 203 -19.38 -7.04 -11.16
C ALA A 203 -20.35 -7.87 -12.00
N GLU A 204 -21.66 -7.56 -11.95
CA GLU A 204 -22.68 -8.24 -12.75
C GLU A 204 -22.43 -8.06 -14.26
N LYS A 205 -22.07 -6.85 -14.70
CA LYS A 205 -21.71 -6.62 -16.10
C LYS A 205 -20.55 -7.51 -16.53
N THR A 206 -19.47 -7.55 -15.75
CA THR A 206 -18.30 -8.39 -16.06
C THR A 206 -18.65 -9.87 -16.01
N LEU A 207 -19.46 -10.28 -15.02
CA LEU A 207 -19.91 -11.67 -14.89
C LEU A 207 -20.76 -12.12 -16.09
N ASN A 208 -21.61 -11.26 -16.60
CA ASN A 208 -22.39 -11.56 -17.80
C ASN A 208 -21.50 -11.72 -19.04
N GLU A 209 -20.51 -10.87 -19.23
CA GLU A 209 -19.53 -11.03 -20.31
C GLU A 209 -18.73 -12.35 -20.18
N VAL A 210 -18.41 -12.75 -18.94
CA VAL A 210 -17.77 -14.06 -18.65
C VAL A 210 -18.72 -15.21 -19.04
N ARG A 211 -19.99 -15.16 -18.60
CA ARG A 211 -21.00 -16.19 -18.93
C ARG A 211 -21.24 -16.32 -20.43
N GLU A 212 -21.35 -15.19 -21.14
CA GLU A 212 -21.47 -15.17 -22.59
C GLU A 212 -20.25 -15.82 -23.27
N ALA A 213 -19.05 -15.47 -22.84
CA ALA A 213 -17.83 -16.05 -23.38
C ALA A 213 -17.75 -17.58 -23.16
N MET A 214 -18.28 -18.05 -22.03
CA MET A 214 -18.35 -19.47 -21.65
C MET A 214 -19.55 -20.21 -22.24
N HIS A 215 -20.44 -19.54 -23.00
CA HIS A 215 -21.72 -20.07 -23.50
C HIS A 215 -22.64 -20.57 -22.35
N MET A 216 -22.65 -19.86 -21.23
CA MET A 216 -23.46 -20.15 -20.03
C MET A 216 -24.62 -19.13 -19.87
N VAL A 217 -25.16 -18.65 -20.95
CA VAL A 217 -26.36 -17.78 -20.96
C VAL A 217 -27.57 -18.65 -21.18
N TYR A 218 -28.48 -18.68 -20.21
CA TYR A 218 -29.74 -19.44 -20.25
C TYR A 218 -30.91 -18.50 -20.26
#